data_a3772267938be5e74664f0f67b7876ce
#
_entry.id   a3772267938be5e74664f0f67b7876ce
#
_cell.length_a   1.000
_cell.length_b   1.000
_cell.length_c   1.000
_cell.angle_alpha   90.00
_cell.angle_beta   90.00
_cell.angle_gamma   90.00
#
_symmetry.space_group_name_H-M   'P 1'
#
loop_
_entity.id
_entity.type
_entity.pdbx_description
1 polymer ?
#
loop_
_entity_poly.entity_id
_entity_poly.type
_entity_poly.pdbx_seq_one_letter_code
_entity_poly.pdbx_strand_id
1 'polypeptide(L)'
;MSRGTIDDFCTQVCRCVRFWPDHKAITAELTAHLEDHKAAILETRPDMPLREAERRAVEAMGNPEELGRWLDSIHNPLLGWLQIWFVRAVVLAGVLMLLFSVPRLGTVAVNLLAPPTYNSLGGLGSAL
;
A
#
# COMPACT_ATOMS: atom_id res chain seq x y z
N MET A 1 26.09 -12.25 12.09
CA MET A 1 25.91 -10.81 12.37
C MET A 1 24.87 -10.69 13.45
N SER A 2 25.24 -10.20 14.63
CA SER A 2 24.27 -9.95 15.71
C SER A 2 23.36 -8.83 15.25
N ARG A 3 22.09 -9.13 15.03
CA ARG A 3 21.04 -8.10 14.86
C ARG A 3 21.03 -7.24 16.12
N GLY A 4 20.82 -5.95 16.00
CA GLY A 4 20.69 -5.08 17.16
C GLY A 4 19.46 -5.48 17.99
N THR A 5 19.46 -5.17 19.28
CA THR A 5 18.35 -5.49 20.20
C THR A 5 17.03 -4.89 19.73
N ILE A 6 17.06 -3.70 19.11
CA ILE A 6 15.90 -3.03 18.51
C ILE A 6 15.34 -3.84 17.33
N ASP A 7 16.19 -4.31 16.42
CA ASP A 7 15.76 -5.09 15.25
C ASP A 7 15.10 -6.41 15.66
N ASP A 8 15.65 -7.08 16.68
CA ASP A 8 15.10 -8.32 17.21
C ASP A 8 13.72 -8.08 17.85
N PHE A 9 13.56 -7.00 18.60
CA PHE A 9 12.28 -6.59 19.18
C PHE A 9 11.23 -6.32 18.11
N CYS A 10 11.54 -5.47 17.12
CA CYS A 10 10.64 -5.16 16.02
C CYS A 10 10.23 -6.43 15.23
N THR A 11 11.17 -7.35 15.02
CA THR A 11 10.89 -8.64 14.37
C THR A 11 9.91 -9.49 15.18
N GLN A 12 10.06 -9.53 16.51
CA GLN A 12 9.14 -10.27 17.38
C GLN A 12 7.74 -9.66 17.40
N VAL A 13 7.63 -8.33 17.47
CA VAL A 13 6.34 -7.62 17.37
C VAL A 13 5.63 -7.94 16.06
N CYS A 14 6.35 -7.82 14.93
CA CYS A 14 5.79 -8.06 13.61
C CYS A 14 5.32 -9.51 13.39
N ARG A 15 5.92 -10.50 14.08
CA ARG A 15 5.45 -11.90 14.00
C ARG A 15 4.03 -12.09 14.53
N CYS A 16 3.59 -11.23 15.45
CA CYS A 16 2.25 -11.27 16.03
C CYS A 16 1.20 -10.52 15.20
N VAL A 17 1.63 -9.69 14.23
CA VAL A 17 0.74 -8.92 13.35
C VAL A 17 0.46 -9.71 12.08
N ARG A 18 -0.82 -10.05 11.85
CA ARG A 18 -1.24 -10.88 10.69
C ARG A 18 -1.23 -10.12 9.36
N PHE A 19 -1.42 -8.81 9.37
CA PHE A 19 -1.45 -8.00 8.15
C PHE A 19 -0.03 -7.63 7.70
N TRP A 20 0.56 -8.48 6.88
CA TRP A 20 1.93 -8.34 6.38
C TRP A 20 2.27 -7.01 5.69
N PRO A 21 1.37 -6.35 4.91
CA PRO A 21 1.69 -5.07 4.29
C PRO A 21 2.08 -3.96 5.28
N ASP A 22 1.59 -3.99 6.50
CA ASP A 22 1.87 -2.99 7.53
C ASP A 22 3.19 -3.24 8.27
N HIS A 23 3.80 -4.42 8.15
CA HIS A 23 5.04 -4.76 8.87
C HIS A 23 6.15 -3.73 8.65
N LYS A 24 6.30 -3.23 7.40
CA LYS A 24 7.32 -2.23 7.10
C LYS A 24 7.06 -0.91 7.81
N ALA A 25 5.82 -0.45 7.84
CA ALA A 25 5.42 0.79 8.51
C ALA A 25 5.57 0.65 10.02
N ILE A 26 5.07 -0.44 10.60
CA ILE A 26 5.18 -0.75 12.03
C ILE A 26 6.66 -0.83 12.45
N THR A 27 7.51 -1.53 11.69
CA THR A 27 8.93 -1.62 11.99
C THR A 27 9.61 -0.25 11.98
N ALA A 28 9.32 0.58 10.96
CA ALA A 28 9.90 1.91 10.86
C ALA A 28 9.49 2.82 12.04
N GLU A 29 8.22 2.78 12.42
CA GLU A 29 7.69 3.56 13.53
C GLU A 29 8.26 3.10 14.88
N LEU A 30 8.26 1.79 15.15
CA LEU A 30 8.84 1.25 16.37
C LEU A 30 10.34 1.52 16.47
N THR A 31 11.08 1.40 15.37
CA THR A 31 12.52 1.73 15.36
C THR A 31 12.73 3.19 15.68
N ALA A 32 11.98 4.11 15.09
CA ALA A 32 12.09 5.54 15.38
C ALA A 32 11.83 5.83 16.88
N HIS A 33 10.74 5.29 17.43
CA HIS A 33 10.43 5.47 18.86
C HIS A 33 11.52 4.91 19.79
N LEU A 34 12.07 3.74 19.47
CA LEU A 34 13.14 3.13 20.28
C LEU A 34 14.45 3.90 20.17
N GLU A 35 14.79 4.42 18.99
CA GLU A 35 15.96 5.29 18.80
C GLU A 35 15.81 6.60 19.56
N ASP A 36 14.64 7.25 19.52
CA ASP A 36 14.34 8.45 20.28
C ASP A 36 14.44 8.20 21.79
N HIS A 37 13.89 7.09 22.27
CA HIS A 37 13.95 6.72 23.67
C HIS A 37 15.39 6.42 24.13
N LYS A 38 16.17 5.73 23.28
CA LYS A 38 17.61 5.50 23.52
C LYS A 38 18.38 6.82 23.60
N ALA A 39 18.10 7.77 22.70
CA ALA A 39 18.72 9.08 22.68
C ALA A 39 18.41 9.86 23.97
N ALA A 40 17.17 9.86 24.45
CA ALA A 40 16.75 10.49 25.69
C ALA A 40 17.44 9.87 26.92
N ILE A 41 17.64 8.54 26.94
CA ILE A 41 18.41 7.88 28.01
C ILE A 41 19.87 8.36 28.02
N LEU A 42 20.50 8.45 26.85
CA LEU A 42 21.89 8.89 26.73
C LEU A 42 22.06 10.37 27.06
N GLU A 43 21.07 11.21 26.74
CA GLU A 43 21.08 12.62 27.15
C GLU A 43 21.09 12.76 28.69
N THR A 44 20.28 11.92 29.37
CA THR A 44 20.21 11.92 30.83
C THR A 44 21.45 11.28 31.50
N ARG A 45 22.08 10.30 30.83
CA ARG A 45 23.21 9.52 31.30
C ARG A 45 24.25 9.34 30.19
N PRO A 46 25.13 10.36 29.98
CA PRO A 46 26.11 10.33 28.89
C PRO A 46 27.17 9.22 29.05
N ASP A 47 27.42 8.77 30.29
CA ASP A 47 28.42 7.74 30.59
C ASP A 47 27.93 6.30 30.32
N MET A 48 26.64 6.15 29.92
CA MET A 48 26.06 4.82 29.71
C MET A 48 26.53 4.24 28.38
N PRO A 49 26.96 2.96 28.34
CA PRO A 49 27.24 2.28 27.07
C PRO A 49 26.04 2.24 26.15
N LEU A 50 26.25 2.49 24.85
CA LEU A 50 25.20 2.53 23.85
C LEU A 50 24.30 1.29 23.85
N ARG A 51 24.89 0.11 24.01
CA ARG A 51 24.15 -1.17 24.09
C ARG A 51 23.25 -1.27 25.32
N GLU A 52 23.68 -0.70 26.42
CA GLU A 52 22.89 -0.67 27.67
C GLU A 52 21.72 0.30 27.54
N ALA A 53 21.89 1.45 26.87
CA ALA A 53 20.82 2.38 26.56
C ALA A 53 19.79 1.77 25.64
N GLU A 54 20.24 1.04 24.61
CA GLU A 54 19.38 0.30 23.68
C GLU A 54 18.54 -0.78 24.41
N ARG A 55 19.19 -1.58 25.27
CA ARG A 55 18.51 -2.60 26.07
C ARG A 55 17.43 -2.00 26.96
N ARG A 56 17.73 -0.88 27.62
CA ARG A 56 16.76 -0.18 28.48
C ARG A 56 15.61 0.44 27.70
N ALA A 57 15.88 0.97 26.52
CA ALA A 57 14.82 1.46 25.64
C ALA A 57 13.84 0.34 25.25
N VAL A 58 14.36 -0.83 24.91
CA VAL A 58 13.56 -2.01 24.60
C VAL A 58 12.80 -2.53 25.83
N GLU A 59 13.45 -2.62 27.00
CA GLU A 59 12.81 -3.05 28.24
C GLU A 59 11.65 -2.12 28.65
N ALA A 60 11.77 -0.82 28.41
CA ALA A 60 10.74 0.15 28.71
C ALA A 60 9.49 0.01 27.81
N MET A 61 9.63 -0.56 26.60
CA MET A 61 8.51 -0.87 25.71
C MET A 61 7.68 -2.07 26.17
N GLY A 62 8.22 -2.90 27.05
CA GLY A 62 7.54 -4.07 27.59
C GLY A 62 7.61 -5.32 26.71
N ASN A 63 6.58 -6.17 26.79
CA ASN A 63 6.56 -7.45 26.09
C ASN A 63 6.23 -7.29 24.59
N PRO A 64 7.12 -7.71 23.67
CA PRO A 64 6.89 -7.59 22.23
C PRO A 64 5.67 -8.39 21.73
N GLU A 65 5.34 -9.52 22.38
CA GLU A 65 4.17 -10.32 21.99
C GLU A 65 2.85 -9.64 22.36
N GLU A 66 2.80 -8.98 23.51
CA GLU A 66 1.61 -8.23 23.94
C GLU A 66 1.39 -7.01 23.04
N LEU A 67 2.45 -6.28 22.77
CA LEU A 67 2.42 -5.14 21.86
C LEU A 67 1.98 -5.57 20.45
N GLY A 68 2.55 -6.66 19.94
CA GLY A 68 2.19 -7.19 18.62
C GLY A 68 0.72 -7.63 18.53
N ARG A 69 0.19 -8.30 19.57
CA ARG A 69 -1.23 -8.68 19.64
C ARG A 69 -2.15 -7.46 19.73
N TRP A 70 -1.75 -6.44 20.47
CA TRP A 70 -2.50 -5.19 20.55
C TRP A 70 -2.53 -4.47 19.19
N LEU A 71 -1.39 -4.36 18.50
CA LEU A 71 -1.33 -3.81 17.14
C LEU A 71 -2.18 -4.62 16.16
N ASP A 72 -2.14 -5.94 16.20
CA ASP A 72 -2.99 -6.81 15.36
C ASP A 72 -4.49 -6.63 15.63
N SER A 73 -4.87 -6.30 16.87
CA SER A 73 -6.26 -6.02 17.23
C SER A 73 -6.79 -4.70 16.66
N ILE A 74 -5.93 -3.70 16.54
CA ILE A 74 -6.27 -2.38 16.00
C ILE A 74 -6.27 -2.41 14.46
N HIS A 75 -5.29 -3.10 13.86
CA HIS A 75 -5.18 -3.28 12.42
C HIS A 75 -6.05 -4.46 11.99
N ASN A 76 -7.33 -4.18 11.71
CA ASN A 76 -8.23 -5.23 11.22
C ASN A 76 -7.76 -5.71 9.83
N PRO A 77 -7.22 -6.94 9.71
CA PRO A 77 -6.67 -7.44 8.46
C PRO A 77 -7.71 -7.49 7.32
N LEU A 78 -8.99 -7.66 7.67
CA LEU A 78 -10.07 -7.67 6.69
C LEU A 78 -10.24 -6.33 5.98
N LEU A 79 -10.14 -5.22 6.72
CA LEU A 79 -10.24 -3.87 6.12
C LEU A 79 -9.06 -3.58 5.20
N GLY A 80 -7.84 -3.95 5.61
CA GLY A 80 -6.63 -3.77 4.79
C GLY A 80 -6.70 -4.58 3.49
N TRP A 81 -7.09 -5.86 3.54
CA TRP A 81 -7.27 -6.69 2.37
C TRP A 81 -8.41 -6.18 1.47
N LEU A 82 -9.55 -5.77 2.07
CA LEU A 82 -10.68 -5.20 1.34
C LEU A 82 -10.27 -3.95 0.57
N GLN A 83 -9.51 -3.05 1.20
CA GLN A 83 -9.00 -1.84 0.55
C GLN A 83 -8.09 -2.17 -0.65
N ILE A 84 -7.16 -3.11 -0.49
CA ILE A 84 -6.26 -3.53 -1.59
C ILE A 84 -7.06 -4.12 -2.75
N TRP A 85 -8.01 -5.00 -2.48
CA TRP A 85 -8.85 -5.61 -3.51
C TRP A 85 -9.75 -4.58 -4.18
N PHE A 86 -10.32 -3.65 -3.42
CA PHE A 86 -11.16 -2.57 -3.96
C PHE A 86 -10.36 -1.68 -4.92
N VAL A 87 -9.18 -1.22 -4.52
CA VAL A 87 -8.33 -0.39 -5.39
C VAL A 87 -7.96 -1.15 -6.67
N ARG A 88 -7.58 -2.43 -6.57
CA ARG A 88 -7.28 -3.26 -7.75
C ARG A 88 -8.48 -3.43 -8.66
N ALA A 89 -9.67 -3.65 -8.10
CA ALA A 89 -10.90 -3.78 -8.87
C ALA A 89 -11.25 -2.49 -9.62
N VAL A 90 -11.13 -1.32 -8.98
CA VAL A 90 -11.36 -0.01 -9.59
C VAL A 90 -10.37 0.26 -10.73
N VAL A 91 -9.09 -0.02 -10.52
CA VAL A 91 -8.05 0.15 -11.55
C VAL A 91 -8.35 -0.77 -12.74
N LEU A 92 -8.66 -2.04 -12.49
CA LEU A 92 -8.99 -2.99 -13.55
C LEU A 92 -10.23 -2.56 -14.34
N ALA A 93 -11.29 -2.13 -13.65
CA ALA A 93 -12.51 -1.63 -14.29
C ALA A 93 -12.21 -0.39 -15.14
N GLY A 94 -11.37 0.53 -14.67
CA GLY A 94 -10.95 1.71 -15.42
C GLY A 94 -10.18 1.35 -16.70
N VAL A 95 -9.23 0.42 -16.59
CA VAL A 95 -8.45 -0.08 -17.75
C VAL A 95 -9.38 -0.75 -18.77
N LEU A 96 -10.29 -1.61 -18.32
CA LEU A 96 -11.27 -2.26 -19.21
C LEU A 96 -12.16 -1.22 -19.89
N MET A 97 -12.65 -0.25 -19.15
CA MET A 97 -13.47 0.83 -19.71
C MET A 97 -12.72 1.62 -20.79
N LEU A 98 -11.45 1.94 -20.59
CA LEU A 98 -10.61 2.58 -21.60
C LEU A 98 -10.42 1.71 -22.83
N LEU A 99 -10.11 0.42 -22.65
CA LEU A 99 -9.92 -0.51 -23.77
C LEU A 99 -11.19 -0.66 -24.63
N PHE A 100 -12.37 -0.65 -24.02
CA PHE A 100 -13.64 -0.72 -24.74
C PHE A 100 -14.07 0.63 -25.33
N SER A 101 -13.61 1.74 -24.79
CA SER A 101 -13.97 3.09 -25.26
C SER A 101 -13.14 3.54 -26.46
N VAL A 102 -11.85 3.19 -26.51
CA VAL A 102 -10.94 3.59 -27.60
C VAL A 102 -11.42 3.15 -28.98
N PRO A 103 -11.85 1.88 -29.22
CA PRO A 103 -12.37 1.47 -30.54
C PRO A 103 -13.63 2.22 -30.94
N ARG A 104 -14.51 2.53 -29.98
CA ARG A 104 -15.76 3.27 -30.27
C ARG A 104 -15.49 4.72 -30.65
N LEU A 105 -14.55 5.38 -30.00
CA LEU A 105 -14.12 6.73 -30.36
C LEU A 105 -13.49 6.76 -31.74
N GLY A 106 -12.72 5.74 -32.12
CA GLY A 106 -12.15 5.60 -33.45
C GLY A 106 -13.24 5.48 -34.51
N THR A 107 -14.29 4.67 -34.31
CA THR A 107 -15.41 4.54 -35.25
C THR A 107 -16.22 5.82 -35.40
N VAL A 108 -16.45 6.54 -34.30
CA VAL A 108 -17.13 7.84 -34.31
C VAL A 108 -16.30 8.88 -35.06
N ALA A 109 -14.99 8.95 -34.82
CA ALA A 109 -14.10 9.86 -35.53
C ALA A 109 -14.03 9.58 -37.00
N VAL A 110 -13.97 8.32 -37.44
CA VAL A 110 -14.00 7.93 -38.85
C VAL A 110 -15.33 8.31 -39.51
N ASN A 111 -16.45 8.10 -38.84
CA ASN A 111 -17.77 8.46 -39.37
C ASN A 111 -17.99 9.97 -39.46
N LEU A 112 -17.36 10.77 -38.57
CA LEU A 112 -17.45 12.21 -38.62
C LEU A 112 -16.51 12.85 -39.68
N LEU A 113 -15.35 12.22 -39.92
CA LEU A 113 -14.33 12.71 -40.85
C LEU A 113 -14.50 12.13 -42.27
N ALA A 114 -15.17 10.97 -42.42
CA ALA A 114 -15.47 10.41 -43.71
C ALA A 114 -16.54 11.29 -44.40
N PRO A 115 -16.28 11.85 -45.59
CA PRO A 115 -17.30 12.57 -46.34
C PRO A 115 -18.48 11.61 -46.57
N PRO A 116 -19.75 12.11 -46.54
CA PRO A 116 -20.88 11.28 -46.82
C PRO A 116 -20.72 10.69 -48.25
N THR A 117 -20.32 9.42 -48.30
CA THR A 117 -20.26 8.72 -49.57
C THR A 117 -21.68 8.66 -50.09
N TYR A 118 -21.89 9.37 -51.17
CA TYR A 118 -23.10 9.59 -51.85
C TYR A 118 -23.68 8.27 -52.39
N ASN A 119 -24.50 7.58 -51.59
CA ASN A 119 -25.26 6.42 -51.98
C ASN A 119 -26.63 6.80 -52.52
N SER A 120 -26.71 7.89 -53.31
CA SER A 120 -27.97 8.35 -53.90
C SER A 120 -28.00 8.25 -55.42
N LEU A 121 -27.25 7.33 -56.03
CA LEU A 121 -27.39 7.04 -57.50
C LEU A 121 -28.00 5.70 -57.78
N GLY A 122 -28.70 5.04 -56.85
CA GLY A 122 -29.40 3.77 -57.06
C GLY A 122 -30.92 3.85 -57.25
N GLY A 123 -31.49 5.06 -57.30
CA GLY A 123 -32.96 5.24 -57.30
C GLY A 123 -33.63 5.74 -58.56
N LEU A 124 -32.97 5.85 -59.71
CA LEU A 124 -33.57 6.36 -60.95
C LEU A 124 -33.34 5.43 -62.16
N GLY A 125 -33.61 4.15 -61.98
CA GLY A 125 -33.41 3.16 -63.08
C GLY A 125 -34.48 2.09 -63.22
N SER A 126 -35.75 2.36 -62.90
CA SER A 126 -36.83 1.44 -63.21
C SER A 126 -38.18 2.16 -63.36
N ALA A 127 -38.23 3.06 -64.32
CA ALA A 127 -39.55 3.56 -64.84
C ALA A 127 -39.40 3.78 -66.35
N LEU A 128 -39.44 2.69 -67.11
CA LEU A 128 -39.91 2.57 -68.52
C LEU A 128 -40.29 1.13 -68.79
#